data_0cb4ff2b4e893436d3f748f6470cad96
#
_entry.id   0cb4ff2b4e893436d3f748f6470cad96
#
_cell.length_a   1.000
_cell.length_b   1.000
_cell.length_c   1.000
_cell.angle_alpha   90.00
_cell.angle_beta   90.00
_cell.angle_gamma   90.00
#
_symmetry.space_group_name_H-M   'P 1'
#
loop_
_entity.id
_entity.type
_entity.pdbx_description
1 polymer ?
#
loop_
_entity_poly.entity_id
_entity_poly.type
_entity_poly.pdbx_seq_one_letter_code
_entity_poly.pdbx_strand_id
1 'polypeptide(L)'
;MSKIIGIDLGTTNSVVAIMEGDQPKVLINSSGNRTTPSVVGFTDKDERLVGQPARHQQITNPTNTVFSVKRFMGRRHNEVKTEETMVPYGVLGGADDLVKIGVRDQEYTPSEIAAMILGELKKVAEDYLGEKVDRAVITVPAYFNDAQ
;
A
#
# COMPACT_ATOMS: atom_id res chain seq x y z
N MET A 1 -6.79 20.53 17.68
CA MET A 1 -6.15 20.54 16.36
C MET A 1 -5.61 19.15 16.09
N SER A 2 -5.98 18.56 14.95
CA SER A 2 -5.51 17.23 14.60
C SER A 2 -4.01 17.24 14.29
N LYS A 3 -3.35 16.14 14.58
CA LYS A 3 -1.93 15.98 14.32
C LYS A 3 -1.70 15.63 12.84
N ILE A 4 -0.53 15.99 12.35
CA ILE A 4 -0.07 15.60 11.01
C ILE A 4 0.80 14.36 11.19
N ILE A 5 0.52 13.30 10.42
CA ILE A 5 1.34 12.10 10.43
C ILE A 5 2.27 12.10 9.21
N GLY A 6 3.40 11.42 9.35
CA GLY A 6 4.31 11.19 8.25
C GLY A 6 4.22 9.75 7.80
N ILE A 7 4.13 9.52 6.49
CA ILE A 7 4.08 8.18 5.92
C ILE A 7 5.16 8.04 4.86
N ASP A 8 5.94 6.98 4.97
CA ASP A 8 6.83 6.53 3.92
C ASP A 8 6.19 5.31 3.28
N LEU A 9 5.56 5.51 2.13
CA LEU A 9 4.92 4.42 1.37
C LEU A 9 5.98 3.78 0.49
N GLY A 10 6.64 2.74 0.99
CA GLY A 10 7.67 2.04 0.25
C GLY A 10 7.10 0.96 -0.66
N THR A 11 7.91 0.50 -1.61
CA THR A 11 7.53 -0.58 -2.53
C THR A 11 7.30 -1.89 -1.75
N THR A 12 8.17 -2.19 -0.81
CA THR A 12 8.13 -3.44 -0.02
C THR A 12 7.53 -3.24 1.36
N ASN A 13 7.92 -2.16 2.05
CA ASN A 13 7.47 -1.87 3.42
C ASN A 13 7.12 -0.40 3.53
N SER A 14 6.18 -0.11 4.42
CA SER A 14 5.75 1.25 4.71
C SER A 14 5.94 1.55 6.19
N VAL A 15 6.05 2.84 6.52
CA VAL A 15 6.28 3.32 7.88
C VAL A 15 5.37 4.50 8.14
N VAL A 16 4.84 4.58 9.36
CA VAL A 16 4.09 5.75 9.81
C VAL A 16 4.76 6.31 11.07
N ALA A 17 4.86 7.62 11.13
CA ALA A 17 5.51 8.34 12.22
C ALA A 17 4.73 9.60 12.60
N ILE A 18 4.96 10.05 13.83
CA ILE A 18 4.44 11.33 14.33
C ILE A 18 5.59 12.12 14.93
N MET A 19 5.36 13.42 15.13
CA MET A 19 6.28 14.24 15.91
C MET A 19 5.84 14.23 17.36
N GLU A 20 6.76 13.87 18.26
CA GLU A 20 6.59 14.04 19.70
C GLU A 20 7.57 15.11 20.14
N GLY A 21 7.04 16.32 20.41
CA GLY A 21 7.91 17.48 20.59
C GLY A 21 8.63 17.80 19.28
N ASP A 22 9.95 17.80 19.32
CA ASP A 22 10.81 18.05 18.17
C ASP A 22 11.46 16.77 17.62
N GLN A 23 11.03 15.58 18.09
CA GLN A 23 11.58 14.29 17.66
C GLN A 23 10.54 13.48 16.91
N PRO A 24 10.90 12.87 15.77
CA PRO A 24 10.01 11.93 15.11
C PRO A 24 9.95 10.61 15.87
N LYS A 25 8.76 10.03 15.92
CA LYS A 25 8.55 8.72 16.52
C LYS A 25 7.86 7.80 15.53
N VAL A 26 8.53 6.71 15.17
CA VAL A 26 7.95 5.67 14.33
C VAL A 26 6.99 4.84 15.18
N LEU A 27 5.78 4.65 14.67
CA LEU A 27 4.73 3.93 15.39
C LEU A 27 4.79 2.44 15.14
N ILE A 28 4.35 1.68 16.15
CA ILE A 28 4.28 0.21 16.08
C ILE A 28 2.88 -0.18 15.63
N ASN A 29 2.79 -1.07 14.64
CA ASN A 29 1.52 -1.54 14.11
C ASN A 29 0.90 -2.63 15.00
N SER A 30 -0.29 -3.12 14.62
CA SER A 30 -1.01 -4.14 15.37
C SER A 30 -0.27 -5.49 15.45
N SER A 31 0.69 -5.71 14.56
CA SER A 31 1.53 -6.92 14.58
C SER A 31 2.80 -6.75 15.44
N GLY A 32 2.97 -5.59 16.08
CA GLY A 32 4.13 -5.33 16.94
C GLY A 32 5.38 -4.87 16.21
N ASN A 33 5.28 -4.45 14.96
CA ASN A 33 6.41 -4.06 14.13
C ASN A 33 6.37 -2.57 13.79
N ARG A 34 7.56 -1.99 13.58
CA ARG A 34 7.70 -0.60 13.12
C ARG A 34 7.49 -0.44 11.62
N THR A 35 7.64 -1.52 10.86
CA THR A 35 7.37 -1.51 9.42
C THR A 35 6.13 -2.33 9.14
N THR A 36 5.34 -1.87 8.17
CA THR A 36 4.16 -2.57 7.69
C THR A 36 4.42 -3.00 6.25
N PRO A 37 4.37 -4.30 5.95
CA PRO A 37 4.52 -4.74 4.57
C PRO A 37 3.51 -4.05 3.67
N SER A 38 3.97 -3.56 2.52
CA SER A 38 3.13 -2.89 1.52
C SER A 38 2.39 -3.96 0.70
N VAL A 39 1.58 -4.75 1.38
CA VAL A 39 0.91 -5.93 0.82
C VAL A 39 -0.57 -5.87 1.20
N VAL A 40 -1.44 -6.14 0.21
CA VAL A 40 -2.88 -6.24 0.42
C VAL A 40 -3.34 -7.60 -0.05
N GLY A 41 -4.03 -8.33 0.80
CA GLY A 41 -4.57 -9.65 0.47
C GLY A 41 -6.09 -9.67 0.54
N PHE A 42 -6.69 -10.51 -0.30
CA PHE A 42 -8.14 -10.70 -0.33
C PHE A 42 -8.42 -12.17 -0.05
N THR A 43 -9.18 -12.43 1.00
CA THR A 43 -9.49 -13.81 1.42
C THR A 43 -10.67 -14.38 0.64
N ASP A 44 -10.91 -15.68 0.79
CA ASP A 44 -12.06 -16.36 0.16
C ASP A 44 -13.40 -15.84 0.66
N LYS A 45 -13.39 -15.16 1.80
CA LYS A 45 -14.61 -14.57 2.40
C LYS A 45 -14.74 -13.08 2.08
N ASP A 46 -14.02 -12.60 1.06
CA ASP A 46 -13.98 -11.19 0.65
C ASP A 46 -13.47 -10.25 1.76
N GLU A 47 -12.74 -10.78 2.72
CA GLU A 47 -12.06 -9.96 3.72
C GLU A 47 -10.77 -9.39 3.13
N ARG A 48 -10.47 -8.15 3.49
CA ARG A 48 -9.23 -7.49 3.06
C ARG A 48 -8.23 -7.50 4.20
N LEU A 49 -7.03 -7.99 3.89
CA LEU A 49 -5.91 -7.99 4.82
C LEU A 49 -4.87 -6.99 4.33
N VAL A 50 -4.23 -6.28 5.25
CA VAL A 50 -3.15 -5.34 4.91
C VAL A 50 -1.98 -5.58 5.85
N GLY A 51 -0.77 -5.55 5.29
CA GLY A 51 0.45 -5.70 6.07
C GLY A 51 0.82 -7.15 6.33
N GLN A 52 1.26 -7.45 7.52
CA GLN A 52 1.79 -8.78 7.87
C GLN A 52 0.79 -9.92 7.62
N PRO A 53 -0.49 -9.80 7.98
CA PRO A 53 -1.45 -10.86 7.65
C PRO A 53 -1.56 -11.13 6.15
N ALA A 54 -1.52 -10.07 5.34
CA ALA A 54 -1.55 -10.21 3.88
C ALA A 54 -0.28 -10.88 3.37
N ARG A 55 0.87 -10.53 3.94
CA ARG A 55 2.15 -11.14 3.57
C ARG A 55 2.16 -12.64 3.88
N HIS A 56 1.59 -13.05 5.00
CA HIS A 56 1.47 -14.47 5.33
C HIS A 56 0.62 -15.21 4.30
N GLN A 57 -0.46 -14.60 3.80
CA GLN A 57 -1.32 -15.18 2.79
C GLN A 57 -0.62 -15.32 1.43
N GLN A 58 0.44 -14.58 1.19
CA GLN A 58 1.15 -14.58 -0.09
C GLN A 58 1.62 -15.97 -0.51
N ILE A 59 1.95 -16.83 0.45
CA ILE A 59 2.39 -18.20 0.20
C ILE A 59 1.24 -19.11 -0.20
N THR A 60 0.10 -18.97 0.48
CA THR A 60 -1.05 -19.88 0.31
C THR A 60 -2.07 -19.37 -0.71
N ASN A 61 -2.09 -18.07 -0.99
CA ASN A 61 -3.07 -17.43 -1.88
C ASN A 61 -2.41 -16.33 -2.72
N PRO A 62 -1.37 -16.67 -3.51
CA PRO A 62 -0.56 -15.66 -4.18
C PRO A 62 -1.32 -14.83 -5.23
N THR A 63 -2.29 -15.43 -5.95
CA THR A 63 -3.02 -14.72 -7.00
C THR A 63 -3.96 -13.64 -6.45
N ASN A 64 -4.28 -13.70 -5.16
CA ASN A 64 -5.16 -12.74 -4.49
C ASN A 64 -4.40 -11.89 -3.47
N THR A 65 -3.09 -11.79 -3.61
CA THR A 65 -2.24 -11.01 -2.72
C THR A 65 -1.41 -10.04 -3.56
N VAL A 66 -1.65 -8.74 -3.36
CA VAL A 66 -1.05 -7.68 -4.17
C VAL A 66 0.09 -7.05 -3.40
N PHE A 67 1.27 -7.00 -4.03
CA PHE A 67 2.47 -6.38 -3.48
C PHE A 67 3.21 -5.64 -4.59
N SER A 68 4.16 -4.80 -4.22
CA SER A 68 4.96 -3.99 -5.15
C SER A 68 4.10 -3.11 -6.07
N VAL A 69 2.92 -2.71 -5.60
CA VAL A 69 1.97 -1.95 -6.41
C VAL A 69 2.53 -0.60 -6.84
N LYS A 70 3.48 -0.06 -6.08
CA LYS A 70 4.11 1.21 -6.39
C LYS A 70 4.79 1.22 -7.75
N ARG A 71 5.24 0.04 -8.22
CA ARG A 71 5.88 -0.11 -9.54
C ARG A 71 4.90 0.09 -10.70
N PHE A 72 3.60 -0.02 -10.43
CA PHE A 72 2.55 0.11 -11.45
C PHE A 72 1.85 1.47 -11.42
N MET A 73 2.09 2.28 -10.39
CA MET A 73 1.39 3.55 -10.21
C MET A 73 1.72 4.52 -11.34
N GLY A 74 0.68 5.08 -11.95
CA GLY A 74 0.81 6.08 -13.01
C GLY A 74 1.39 5.55 -14.32
N ARG A 75 1.43 4.24 -14.50
CA ARG A 75 2.05 3.63 -15.69
C ARG A 75 1.01 2.95 -16.57
N ARG A 76 1.30 2.93 -17.86
CA ARG A 76 0.48 2.23 -18.85
C ARG A 76 0.91 0.77 -18.94
N HIS A 77 0.00 -0.08 -19.37
CA HIS A 77 0.28 -1.52 -19.41
C HIS A 77 1.49 -1.85 -20.28
N ASN A 78 1.66 -1.15 -21.39
CA ASN A 78 2.83 -1.38 -22.29
C ASN A 78 4.16 -0.96 -21.66
N GLU A 79 4.15 -0.22 -20.55
CA GLU A 79 5.37 0.23 -19.86
C GLU A 79 5.83 -0.73 -18.78
N VAL A 80 5.03 -1.73 -18.43
CA VAL A 80 5.29 -2.61 -17.27
C VAL A 80 5.42 -4.09 -17.65
N LYS A 81 5.86 -4.38 -18.85
CA LYS A 81 5.99 -5.77 -19.35
C LYS A 81 6.90 -6.63 -18.47
N THR A 82 8.01 -6.08 -18.03
CA THR A 82 8.96 -6.78 -17.16
C THR A 82 8.36 -6.98 -15.76
N GLU A 83 7.80 -5.93 -15.19
CA GLU A 83 7.21 -5.95 -13.84
C GLU A 83 6.04 -6.93 -13.77
N GLU A 84 5.24 -7.02 -14.83
CA GLU A 84 4.11 -7.94 -14.92
C GLU A 84 4.53 -9.40 -14.76
N THR A 85 5.72 -9.76 -15.28
CA THR A 85 6.22 -11.13 -15.18
C THR A 85 6.70 -11.49 -13.78
N MET A 86 6.87 -10.50 -12.91
CA MET A 86 7.41 -10.70 -11.55
C MET A 86 6.33 -10.85 -10.49
N VAL A 87 5.06 -10.78 -10.87
CA VAL A 87 3.96 -10.82 -9.90
C VAL A 87 2.96 -11.93 -10.28
N PRO A 88 2.36 -12.60 -9.27
CA PRO A 88 1.40 -13.67 -9.52
C PRO A 88 -0.03 -13.20 -9.74
N TYR A 89 -0.35 -11.97 -9.37
CA TYR A 89 -1.69 -11.42 -9.55
C TYR A 89 -1.86 -10.85 -10.95
N GLY A 90 -3.12 -10.58 -11.35
CA GLY A 90 -3.42 -10.09 -12.68
C GLY A 90 -3.04 -8.64 -12.87
N VAL A 91 -2.37 -8.35 -14.00
CA VAL A 91 -2.09 -6.98 -14.44
C VAL A 91 -2.89 -6.80 -15.74
N LEU A 92 -3.85 -5.88 -15.71
CA LEU A 92 -4.89 -5.77 -16.72
C LEU A 92 -4.86 -4.42 -17.42
N GLY A 93 -5.63 -4.34 -18.51
CA GLY A 93 -5.81 -3.13 -19.30
C GLY A 93 -5.23 -3.28 -20.70
N GLY A 94 -5.72 -2.48 -21.63
CA GLY A 94 -5.14 -2.39 -22.97
C GLY A 94 -3.74 -1.81 -22.94
N ALA A 95 -2.97 -1.99 -24.01
CA ALA A 95 -1.57 -1.57 -24.05
C ALA A 95 -1.38 -0.08 -23.70
N ASP A 96 -2.30 0.76 -24.14
CA ASP A 96 -2.21 2.21 -23.92
C ASP A 96 -3.00 2.68 -22.69
N ASP A 97 -3.65 1.78 -21.98
CA ASP A 97 -4.42 2.11 -20.79
C ASP A 97 -3.52 2.11 -19.56
N LEU A 98 -3.91 2.88 -18.55
CA LEU A 98 -3.28 2.79 -17.24
C LEU A 98 -3.50 1.40 -16.68
N VAL A 99 -2.50 0.88 -15.98
CA VAL A 99 -2.54 -0.46 -15.39
C VAL A 99 -3.70 -0.60 -14.42
N LYS A 100 -4.36 -1.75 -14.47
CA LYS A 100 -5.31 -2.19 -13.45
C LYS A 100 -4.83 -3.50 -12.85
N ILE A 101 -5.17 -3.69 -11.57
CA ILE A 101 -4.80 -4.90 -10.83
C ILE A 101 -6.05 -5.76 -10.73
N GLY A 102 -5.96 -7.00 -11.20
CA GLY A 102 -7.08 -7.94 -11.14
C GLY A 102 -6.94 -8.88 -9.95
N VAL A 103 -7.97 -8.90 -9.10
CA VAL A 103 -8.06 -9.81 -7.96
C VAL A 103 -9.46 -10.39 -7.95
N ARG A 104 -9.54 -11.70 -8.09
CA ARG A 104 -10.81 -12.41 -8.23
C ARG A 104 -11.61 -11.80 -9.40
N ASP A 105 -12.85 -11.43 -9.17
CA ASP A 105 -13.72 -10.81 -10.18
C ASP A 105 -13.69 -9.28 -10.12
N GLN A 106 -12.75 -8.71 -9.37
CA GLN A 106 -12.65 -7.26 -9.15
C GLN A 106 -11.43 -6.69 -9.83
N GLU A 107 -11.53 -5.43 -10.24
CA GLU A 107 -10.41 -4.67 -10.76
C GLU A 107 -10.15 -3.46 -9.85
N TYR A 108 -8.88 -3.22 -9.58
CA TYR A 108 -8.44 -2.08 -8.76
C TYR A 108 -7.39 -1.29 -9.50
N THR A 109 -7.38 0.03 -9.32
CA THR A 109 -6.23 0.81 -9.75
C THR A 109 -5.09 0.61 -8.75
N PRO A 110 -3.82 0.77 -9.17
CA PRO A 110 -2.72 0.76 -8.21
C PRO A 110 -2.90 1.78 -7.08
N SER A 111 -3.49 2.94 -7.39
CA SER A 111 -3.77 3.97 -6.38
C SER A 111 -4.80 3.51 -5.35
N GLU A 112 -5.80 2.74 -5.77
CA GLU A 112 -6.78 2.18 -4.83
C GLU A 112 -6.12 1.18 -3.89
N ILE A 113 -5.22 0.34 -4.39
CA ILE A 113 -4.46 -0.59 -3.54
C ILE A 113 -3.55 0.19 -2.57
N ALA A 114 -2.86 1.21 -3.07
CA ALA A 114 -2.04 2.07 -2.21
C ALA A 114 -2.87 2.74 -1.12
N ALA A 115 -4.10 3.18 -1.46
CA ALA A 115 -5.01 3.78 -0.48
C ALA A 115 -5.38 2.81 0.64
N MET A 116 -5.48 1.52 0.35
CA MET A 116 -5.76 0.51 1.37
C MET A 116 -4.59 0.41 2.36
N ILE A 117 -3.37 0.49 1.86
CA ILE A 117 -2.18 0.49 2.72
C ILE A 117 -2.13 1.77 3.56
N LEU A 118 -2.38 2.92 2.94
CA LEU A 118 -2.42 4.20 3.64
C LEU A 118 -3.50 4.22 4.72
N GLY A 119 -4.66 3.62 4.44
CA GLY A 119 -5.75 3.51 5.41
C GLY A 119 -5.36 2.71 6.65
N GLU A 120 -4.58 1.64 6.47
CA GLU A 120 -4.08 0.85 7.61
C GLU A 120 -3.08 1.65 8.44
N LEU A 121 -2.19 2.40 7.80
CA LEU A 121 -1.22 3.25 8.50
C LEU A 121 -1.91 4.38 9.24
N LYS A 122 -2.95 4.96 8.64
CA LYS A 122 -3.78 5.97 9.30
C LYS A 122 -4.41 5.39 10.56
N LYS A 123 -4.94 4.17 10.48
CA LYS A 123 -5.54 3.49 11.64
C LYS A 123 -4.52 3.26 12.75
N VAL A 124 -3.31 2.85 12.42
CA VAL A 124 -2.22 2.70 13.40
C VAL A 124 -1.98 4.01 14.13
N ALA A 125 -1.95 5.12 13.42
CA ALA A 125 -1.74 6.44 13.99
C ALA A 125 -2.92 6.87 14.88
N GLU A 126 -4.14 6.64 14.41
CA GLU A 126 -5.35 7.00 15.17
C GLU A 126 -5.46 6.19 16.44
N ASP A 127 -5.14 4.91 16.40
CA ASP A 127 -5.15 4.05 17.58
C ASP A 127 -4.12 4.52 18.62
N TYR A 128 -2.94 4.92 18.15
CA TYR A 128 -1.91 5.43 19.07
C TYR A 128 -2.28 6.78 19.67
N LEU A 129 -2.80 7.70 18.84
CA LEU A 129 -3.10 9.07 19.28
C LEU A 129 -4.42 9.17 20.05
N GLY A 130 -5.33 8.21 19.87
CA GLY A 130 -6.67 8.27 20.47
C GLY A 130 -7.56 9.33 19.84
N GLU A 131 -7.24 9.79 18.63
CA GLU A 131 -8.02 10.79 17.91
C GLU A 131 -7.94 10.57 16.42
N LYS A 132 -8.85 11.17 15.67
CA LYS A 132 -8.85 11.06 14.21
C LYS A 132 -7.72 11.88 13.61
N VAL A 133 -7.16 11.35 12.51
CA VAL A 133 -6.11 11.99 11.73
C VAL A 133 -6.66 12.31 10.35
N ASP A 134 -6.56 13.57 9.93
CA ASP A 134 -7.05 14.02 8.64
C ASP A 134 -5.96 14.65 7.77
N ARG A 135 -4.71 14.67 8.24
CA ARG A 135 -3.59 15.26 7.48
C ARG A 135 -2.37 14.37 7.55
N ALA A 136 -1.70 14.22 6.42
CA ALA A 136 -0.49 13.42 6.31
C ALA A 136 0.49 14.05 5.33
N VAL A 137 1.77 13.83 5.59
CA VAL A 137 2.84 14.06 4.62
C VAL A 137 3.29 12.69 4.15
N ILE A 138 3.23 12.45 2.85
CA ILE A 138 3.54 11.16 2.25
C ILE A 138 4.75 11.32 1.35
N THR A 139 5.80 10.54 1.59
CA THR A 139 7.00 10.60 0.76
C THR A 139 6.81 9.83 -0.54
N VAL A 140 7.43 10.33 -1.59
CA VAL A 140 7.47 9.66 -2.89
C VAL A 140 8.91 9.66 -3.40
N PRO A 141 9.30 8.69 -4.25
CA PRO A 141 10.64 8.72 -4.84
C PRO A 141 10.86 9.96 -5.70
N ALA A 142 12.10 10.44 -5.75
CA ALA A 142 12.45 11.59 -6.56
C ALA A 142 12.23 11.37 -8.06
N TYR A 143 12.22 10.11 -8.50
CA TYR A 143 11.99 9.77 -9.91
C TYR A 143 10.50 9.71 -10.29
N PHE A 144 9.58 9.86 -9.34
CA PHE A 144 8.15 9.91 -9.68
C PHE A 144 7.89 11.10 -10.58
N ASN A 145 7.10 10.88 -11.64
CA ASN A 145 6.61 11.96 -12.49
C ASN A 145 5.21 12.39 -12.05
N ASP A 146 4.63 13.35 -12.76
CA ASP A 146 3.32 13.92 -12.38
C ASP A 146 2.20 12.86 -12.41
N ALA A 147 2.29 11.84 -13.27
CA ALA A 147 1.29 10.77 -13.34
C ALA A 147 1.37 9.82 -12.15
N GLN A 148 2.52 9.67 -11.55
CA GLN A 148 2.74 8.80 -10.42
C GLN A 148 2.45 9.56 -9.12
#